data_f4a62b427f241cad7b173dd961803c9d
#
_entry.id   f4a62b427f241cad7b173dd961803c9d
#
_cell.length_a   1.000
_cell.length_b   1.000
_cell.length_c   1.000
_cell.angle_alpha   90.00
_cell.angle_beta   90.00
_cell.angle_gamma   90.00
#
_symmetry.space_group_name_H-M   'P 1'
#
loop_
_entity.id
_entity.type
_entity.pdbx_description
1 polymer ?
#
loop_
_entity_poly.entity_id
_entity_poly.type
_entity_poly.pdbx_seq_one_letter_code
_entity_poly.pdbx_strand_id
1 'polypeptide(L)' 'MKISYDREQDIMMLELSKQKINHAEQAGQIIVHFSKKDKPVLLEILDASEFLASAFKYSVRSRKETFQLV' A
#
# COMPACT_ATOMS: atom_id res chain seq x y z
N MET A 1 -6.75 -11.77 -1.94
CA MET A 1 -6.17 -10.41 -2.11
C MET A 1 -6.01 -10.11 -3.59
N LYS A 2 -6.33 -8.91 -3.98
CA LYS A 2 -6.20 -8.49 -5.37
C LYS A 2 -5.30 -7.26 -5.43
N ILE A 3 -4.30 -7.29 -6.32
CA ILE A 3 -3.38 -6.17 -6.53
C ILE A 3 -3.63 -5.60 -7.92
N SER A 4 -3.79 -4.28 -8.00
CA SER A 4 -3.93 -3.58 -9.25
C SER A 4 -3.08 -2.32 -9.25
N TYR A 5 -2.73 -1.85 -10.44
CA TYR A 5 -1.89 -0.67 -10.60
C TYR A 5 -2.44 0.22 -11.69
N ASP A 6 -2.67 1.48 -11.36
CA ASP A 6 -3.08 2.51 -12.29
C ASP A 6 -1.84 3.26 -12.76
N ARG A 7 -1.50 3.05 -14.02
CA ARG A 7 -0.30 3.59 -14.62
C ARG A 7 -0.35 5.10 -14.82
N GLU A 8 -1.51 5.62 -15.12
CA GLU A 8 -1.66 7.05 -15.37
C GLU A 8 -1.51 7.86 -14.10
N GLN A 9 -2.08 7.37 -13.01
CA GLN A 9 -2.05 8.06 -11.73
C GLN A 9 -0.90 7.60 -10.84
N ASP A 10 -0.22 6.54 -11.24
CA ASP A 10 0.85 5.92 -10.45
C ASP A 10 0.36 5.54 -9.05
N ILE A 11 -0.76 4.85 -9.01
CA ILE A 11 -1.37 4.38 -7.76
C ILE A 11 -1.47 2.86 -7.79
N MET A 12 -0.96 2.22 -6.74
CA MET A 12 -1.14 0.80 -6.55
C MET A 12 -2.23 0.57 -5.51
N MET A 13 -3.11 -0.39 -5.78
CA MET A 13 -4.18 -0.76 -4.87
C MET A 13 -4.06 -2.22 -4.49
N LEU A 14 -4.16 -2.49 -3.19
CA LEU A 14 -4.21 -3.82 -2.64
C LEU A 14 -5.57 -4.01 -1.98
N GLU A 15 -6.41 -4.81 -2.61
CA GLU A 15 -7.72 -5.15 -2.05
C GLU A 15 -7.56 -6.34 -1.10
N LEU A 16 -7.75 -6.09 0.17
CA LEU A 16 -7.54 -7.08 1.22
C LEU A 16 -8.78 -7.90 1.51
N SER A 17 -9.94 -7.31 1.32
CA SER A 17 -11.22 -7.99 1.52
C SER A 17 -12.28 -7.32 0.66
N LYS A 18 -13.47 -7.93 0.63
CA LYS A 18 -14.62 -7.36 -0.09
C LYS A 18 -15.60 -6.67 0.82
N GLN A 19 -15.19 -6.38 2.05
CA GLN A 19 -16.05 -5.68 2.98
C GLN A 19 -16.26 -4.24 2.52
N LYS A 20 -17.37 -3.67 2.96
CA LYS A 20 -17.71 -2.30 2.62
C LYS A 20 -16.77 -1.33 3.32
N ILE A 21 -16.27 -0.35 2.58
CA ILE A 21 -15.43 0.70 3.14
C ILE A 21 -16.30 1.68 3.90
N ASN A 22 -15.87 2.02 5.09
CA ASN A 22 -16.54 2.99 5.96
C ASN A 22 -15.74 4.28 6.09
N HIS A 23 -14.45 4.19 6.31
CA HIS A 23 -13.59 5.36 6.50
C HIS A 23 -12.16 5.04 6.04
N ALA A 24 -11.34 6.08 5.93
CA ALA A 24 -9.95 5.94 5.50
C ALA A 24 -9.04 6.82 6.36
N GLU A 25 -7.80 6.39 6.47
CA GLU A 25 -6.74 7.16 7.10
C GLU A 25 -5.54 7.21 6.16
N GLN A 26 -4.89 8.36 6.10
CA GLN A 26 -3.73 8.54 5.24
C GLN A 26 -2.50 8.85 6.09
N ALA A 27 -1.42 8.15 5.78
CA ALA A 27 -0.11 8.39 6.35
C ALA A 27 0.89 8.46 5.20
N GLY A 28 1.36 9.68 4.89
CA GLY A 28 2.26 9.90 3.76
C GLY A 28 1.64 9.44 2.45
N GLN A 29 2.31 8.53 1.76
CA GLN A 29 1.88 7.99 0.47
C GLN A 29 0.83 6.90 0.58
N ILE A 30 0.51 6.46 1.78
CA ILE A 30 -0.35 5.29 1.99
C ILE A 30 -1.70 5.72 2.54
N ILE A 31 -2.75 5.25 1.88
CA ILE A 31 -4.13 5.44 2.34
C ILE A 31 -4.68 4.06 2.67
N VAL A 32 -5.15 3.89 3.89
CA VAL A 32 -5.78 2.64 4.32
C VAL A 32 -7.27 2.90 4.48
N HIS A 33 -8.08 2.10 3.78
CA HIS A 33 -9.53 2.13 3.88
C HIS A 33 -9.99 1.02 4.79
N PHE A 34 -10.84 1.38 5.75
CA PHE A 34 -11.30 0.47 6.79
C PHE A 34 -12.78 0.19 6.69
N SER A 35 -13.18 -0.98 7.16
CA SER A 35 -14.58 -1.31 7.36
C SER A 35 -15.11 -0.61 8.61
N LYS A 36 -16.42 -0.72 8.82
CA LYS A 36 -17.07 -0.18 10.01
C LYS A 36 -16.47 -0.72 11.31
N LYS A 37 -15.90 -1.91 11.27
CA LYS A 37 -15.26 -2.55 12.43
C LYS A 37 -13.76 -2.32 12.49
N ASP A 38 -13.28 -1.31 11.77
CA ASP A 38 -11.86 -0.92 11.73
C ASP A 38 -10.93 -2.01 11.19
N LYS A 39 -11.45 -2.84 10.30
CA LYS A 39 -10.61 -3.83 9.62
C LYS A 39 -10.14 -3.26 8.28
N PRO A 40 -8.86 -3.41 7.91
CA PRO A 40 -8.39 -2.91 6.63
C PRO A 40 -9.05 -3.65 5.47
N VAL A 41 -9.56 -2.89 4.52
CA VAL A 41 -10.26 -3.41 3.34
C VAL A 41 -9.45 -3.18 2.08
N LEU A 42 -8.90 -1.98 1.94
CA LEU A 42 -8.17 -1.56 0.75
C LEU A 42 -6.98 -0.69 1.16
N LEU A 43 -5.86 -0.94 0.52
CA LEU A 43 -4.65 -0.13 0.69
C LEU A 43 -4.35 0.54 -0.64
N GLU A 44 -4.17 1.86 -0.61
CA GLU A 44 -3.73 2.62 -1.78
C GLU A 44 -2.33 3.17 -1.52
N ILE A 45 -1.45 2.99 -2.48
CA ILE A 45 -0.09 3.53 -2.42
C ILE A 45 0.04 4.56 -3.53
N LEU A 46 0.16 5.83 -3.13
CA LEU A 46 0.34 6.94 -4.06
C LEU A 46 1.80 7.03 -4.48
N ASP A 47 2.06 7.54 -5.67
CA ASP A 47 3.40 7.58 -6.24
C ASP A 47 4.09 6.22 -6.10
N ALA A 48 3.39 5.19 -6.53
CA ALA A 48 3.77 3.80 -6.26
C ALA A 48 5.12 3.43 -6.86
N SER A 49 5.47 3.98 -8.03
CA SER A 49 6.76 3.67 -8.66
C SER A 49 7.93 4.15 -7.80
N GLU A 50 7.81 5.33 -7.23
CA GLU A 50 8.82 5.87 -6.33
C GLU A 50 8.93 5.05 -5.04
N PHE A 51 7.77 4.71 -4.47
CA PHE A 51 7.72 3.87 -3.28
C PHE A 51 8.39 2.52 -3.51
N LEU A 52 8.08 1.87 -4.62
CA LEU A 52 8.66 0.56 -4.95
C LEU A 52 10.16 0.65 -5.23
N ALA A 53 10.60 1.70 -5.91
CA ALA A 53 12.02 1.92 -6.15
C ALA A 53 12.80 2.11 -4.85
N SER A 54 12.24 2.84 -3.89
CA SER A 54 12.84 3.03 -2.58
C SER A 54 12.90 1.73 -1.79
N ALA A 55 11.83 0.97 -1.80
CA ALA A 55 11.79 -0.33 -1.13
C ALA A 55 12.79 -1.31 -1.74
N PHE A 56 12.89 -1.33 -3.07
CA PHE A 56 13.85 -2.18 -3.77
C PHE A 56 15.28 -1.79 -3.43
N LYS A 57 15.60 -0.50 -3.44
CA LYS A 57 16.91 0.02 -3.07
C LYS A 57 17.31 -0.43 -1.67
N TYR A 58 16.38 -0.30 -0.73
CA TYR A 58 16.61 -0.72 0.65
C TYR A 58 16.90 -2.22 0.71
N SER A 59 16.11 -3.01 0.02
CA SER A 59 16.25 -4.46 -0.01
C SER A 59 17.61 -4.90 -0.57
N VAL A 60 18.08 -4.24 -1.63
CA VAL A 60 19.37 -4.57 -2.25
C VAL A 60 20.54 -4.20 -1.33
N ARG A 61 20.44 -3.10 -0.60
CA ARG A 61 21.51 -2.65 0.29
C ARG A 61 21.57 -3.42 1.59
N SER A 62 20.45 -4.00 2.02
CA SER A 62 20.40 -4.73 3.26
C SER A 62 20.96 -6.13 3.07
N ARG A 63 21.88 -6.52 3.94
CA ARG A 63 22.38 -7.89 3.97
C ARG A 63 21.44 -8.81 4.74
N LYS A 64 20.50 -8.23 5.46
CA LYS A 64 19.43 -8.98 6.09
C LYS A 64 18.28 -9.00 5.11
N GLU A 65 17.69 -10.15 4.92
CA GLU A 65 16.62 -10.33 3.97
C GLU A 65 15.28 -9.77 4.43
N THR A 66 15.27 -9.15 5.59
CA THR A 66 14.05 -8.51 6.11
C THR A 66 14.20 -7.01 6.11
N PHE A 67 13.14 -6.33 5.72
CA PHE A 67 13.04 -4.88 5.85
C PHE A 67 11.63 -4.53 6.28
N GLN A 68 11.50 -3.37 6.90
CA GLN A 68 10.20 -2.90 7.39
C GLN A 68 9.71 -1.77 6.53
N LEU A 69 8.47 -1.89 6.05
CA LEU A 69 7.76 -0.85 5.33
C LEU A 69 6.89 -0.10 6.34
N VAL A 70 7.48 0.82 7.03
CA VAL A 70 6.75 1.57 8.06
C VAL A 70 6.74 3.03 7.72
#